data_14799d57c732283ea3e7ac86fde4744e
#
_entry.id   14799d57c732283ea3e7ac86fde4744e
#
_cell.length_a   1.000
_cell.length_b   1.000
_cell.length_c   1.000
_cell.angle_alpha   90.00
_cell.angle_beta   90.00
_cell.angle_gamma   90.00
#
_symmetry.space_group_name_H-M   'P 1'
#
loop_
_entity.id
_entity.type
_entity.pdbx_description
1 polymer ?
#
loop_
_entity_poly.entity_id
_entity_poly.type
_entity_poly.pdbx_seq_one_letter_code
_entity_poly.pdbx_strand_id
1 'polypeptide(L)'
;SPWIYWGDVVPEKKQYLALPDNYFTRQYPSVAYRGIFINDEDWSSRVWAQKIEGKHAKKGEMGPRFYKHVFELLLRLRANTIWPAMHEGTTAFFKVKGNREVADSCGIFVGTSHCEPMLRNNVGEWDEKKRGPFNFITNKHNVVNYWAERLHETAGMDALYTLGMRGIHDGSMLGVKTKEEKLRGLQAVIDEQRKMLHKTFGKSMKNIPQVFVPYKEVLEIYEDGLKVPDDVTLMWCDDNYGYLTRLSDDEQQKRSGGAGVYYHLSYWGRPHDHLWLTTTQPGLIFNEMRTAYDHNARQLWIANVHDPKVAAYDLSLFLDMAWNINCVNENTIGNHLKAWLAQQFGDIVAAKLYPAMRQFYHLCGIRRPEFMGWSQVELDKKKYPRGLSPMQNTQFAADQFGNELERYINDYEEIKT
;
A
#
# COMPACT_ATOMS: atom_id res chain seq x y z
N SER A 1 -8.69 -19.86 8.89
CA SER A 1 -8.22 -18.46 8.81
C SER A 1 -7.34 -18.24 7.58
N PRO A 2 -7.45 -17.09 6.88
CA PRO A 2 -6.49 -16.68 5.84
C PRO A 2 -5.05 -16.59 6.35
N TRP A 3 -4.89 -16.27 7.63
CA TRP A 3 -3.62 -15.99 8.30
C TRP A 3 -2.85 -17.21 8.80
N ILE A 4 -3.24 -18.40 8.43
CA ILE A 4 -2.68 -19.67 8.90
C ILE A 4 -1.15 -19.71 8.96
N TYR A 5 -0.47 -19.26 7.89
CA TYR A 5 0.99 -19.28 7.83
C TYR A 5 1.67 -18.03 8.39
N TRP A 6 0.88 -16.99 8.73
CA TRP A 6 1.36 -15.71 9.24
C TRP A 6 1.16 -15.56 10.74
N GLY A 7 0.22 -16.34 11.31
CA GLY A 7 -0.19 -16.26 12.71
C GLY A 7 0.34 -17.41 13.49
N ASP A 8 1.43 -17.94 13.52
CA ASP A 8 1.95 -19.02 14.38
C ASP A 8 0.95 -20.18 14.65
N VAL A 9 -0.14 -20.22 13.91
CA VAL A 9 -1.20 -21.22 14.02
C VAL A 9 -0.98 -22.25 12.93
N VAL A 10 -0.59 -23.45 13.33
CA VAL A 10 -0.53 -24.60 12.42
C VAL A 10 -1.91 -25.25 12.41
N PRO A 11 -2.62 -25.22 11.27
CA PRO A 11 -3.93 -25.87 11.21
C PRO A 11 -3.80 -27.37 11.37
N GLU A 12 -4.72 -27.95 12.08
CA GLU A 12 -4.85 -29.40 12.16
C GLU A 12 -5.20 -29.95 10.77
N LYS A 13 -4.39 -30.87 10.28
CA LYS A 13 -4.65 -31.53 8.99
C LYS A 13 -5.84 -32.46 9.13
N LYS A 14 -6.91 -32.17 8.42
CA LYS A 14 -8.02 -33.10 8.29
C LYS A 14 -7.65 -34.22 7.31
N GLN A 15 -7.97 -35.44 7.66
CA GLN A 15 -7.78 -36.62 6.80
C GLN A 15 -8.72 -36.59 5.58
N TYR A 16 -9.85 -35.91 5.70
CA TYR A 16 -10.89 -35.83 4.67
C TYR A 16 -11.40 -34.43 4.52
N LEU A 17 -11.48 -33.98 3.28
CA LEU A 17 -12.10 -32.72 2.86
C LEU A 17 -13.05 -33.05 1.71
N ALA A 18 -14.34 -32.83 1.89
CA ALA A 18 -15.34 -32.99 0.84
C ALA A 18 -16.16 -31.72 0.71
N LEU A 19 -16.50 -31.38 -0.54
CA LEU A 19 -17.52 -30.41 -0.86
C LEU A 19 -18.76 -31.18 -1.36
N PRO A 20 -19.98 -30.68 -1.10
CA PRO A 20 -21.17 -31.26 -1.70
C PRO A 20 -21.08 -31.21 -3.23
N ASP A 21 -21.55 -32.25 -3.91
CA ASP A 21 -21.49 -32.36 -5.38
C ASP A 21 -22.21 -31.21 -6.10
N ASN A 22 -23.20 -30.62 -5.43
CA ASN A 22 -23.97 -29.47 -5.92
C ASN A 22 -23.47 -28.12 -5.39
N TYR A 23 -22.27 -28.07 -4.79
CA TYR A 23 -21.72 -26.80 -4.30
C TYR A 23 -21.41 -25.88 -5.48
N PHE A 24 -22.10 -24.76 -5.49
CA PHE A 24 -21.90 -23.69 -6.46
C PHE A 24 -21.89 -22.33 -5.75
N THR A 25 -20.90 -21.53 -6.05
CA THR A 25 -20.86 -20.12 -5.64
C THR A 25 -20.42 -19.24 -6.79
N ARG A 26 -21.03 -18.08 -6.92
CA ARG A 26 -20.68 -17.05 -7.88
C ARG A 26 -20.67 -15.71 -7.17
N GLN A 27 -19.52 -15.07 -7.12
CA GLN A 27 -19.34 -13.78 -6.46
C GLN A 27 -18.60 -12.83 -7.39
N TYR A 28 -18.90 -11.54 -7.26
CA TYR A 28 -18.24 -10.47 -7.99
C TYR A 28 -17.63 -9.51 -6.98
N PRO A 29 -16.34 -9.16 -7.11
CA PRO A 29 -15.72 -8.20 -6.22
C PRO A 29 -16.28 -6.79 -6.44
N SER A 30 -16.35 -6.01 -5.36
CA SER A 30 -16.72 -4.60 -5.40
C SER A 30 -15.63 -3.73 -6.05
N VAL A 31 -14.36 -4.15 -5.93
CA VAL A 31 -13.19 -3.48 -6.52
C VAL A 31 -12.46 -4.48 -7.41
N ALA A 32 -12.10 -4.08 -8.63
CA ALA A 32 -11.54 -4.99 -9.63
C ALA A 32 -10.15 -5.52 -9.23
N TYR A 33 -9.21 -4.65 -8.89
CA TYR A 33 -7.86 -4.99 -8.43
C TYR A 33 -7.72 -4.64 -6.95
N ARG A 34 -7.26 -5.58 -6.15
CA ARG A 34 -7.21 -5.49 -4.67
C ARG A 34 -5.90 -6.09 -4.19
N GLY A 35 -5.17 -5.36 -3.37
CA GLY A 35 -3.90 -5.89 -2.91
C GLY A 35 -3.17 -5.03 -1.91
N ILE A 36 -1.89 -5.30 -1.79
CA ILE A 36 -0.98 -4.62 -0.87
C ILE A 36 0.24 -4.08 -1.58
N PHE A 37 0.82 -3.06 -1.00
CA PHE A 37 2.18 -2.63 -1.25
C PHE A 37 3.04 -2.99 -0.04
N ILE A 38 4.03 -3.86 -0.23
CA ILE A 38 5.04 -4.11 0.79
C ILE A 38 6.04 -2.97 0.71
N ASN A 39 5.98 -2.07 1.69
CA ASN A 39 6.85 -0.92 1.79
C ASN A 39 7.45 -0.87 3.19
N ASP A 40 8.65 -0.26 3.33
CA ASP A 40 9.34 -0.19 4.62
C ASP A 40 9.63 -1.58 5.24
N GLU A 41 9.91 -2.55 4.38
CA GLU A 41 10.11 -3.96 4.70
C GLU A 41 11.34 -4.26 5.56
N ASP A 42 12.16 -3.27 5.82
CA ASP A 42 13.43 -3.38 6.53
C ASP A 42 13.30 -3.97 7.93
N TRP A 43 12.22 -3.64 8.62
CA TRP A 43 12.06 -3.97 10.05
C TRP A 43 11.63 -5.41 10.30
N SER A 44 10.81 -6.00 9.43
CA SER A 44 10.30 -7.34 9.70
C SER A 44 10.22 -8.22 8.46
N SER A 45 9.50 -7.81 7.42
CA SER A 45 9.24 -8.65 6.24
C SER A 45 10.52 -9.12 5.55
N ARG A 46 11.52 -8.24 5.38
CA ARG A 46 12.80 -8.62 4.78
C ARG A 46 13.59 -9.59 5.64
N VAL A 47 13.59 -9.40 6.95
CA VAL A 47 14.27 -10.30 7.90
C VAL A 47 13.63 -11.70 7.87
N TRP A 48 12.31 -11.74 7.83
CA TRP A 48 11.57 -13.00 7.73
C TRP A 48 11.78 -13.66 6.37
N ALA A 49 11.72 -12.91 5.27
CA ALA A 49 11.99 -13.41 3.93
C ALA A 49 13.35 -14.09 3.83
N GLN A 50 14.40 -13.49 4.37
CA GLN A 50 15.73 -14.09 4.39
C GLN A 50 15.80 -15.42 5.14
N LYS A 51 15.06 -15.54 6.24
CA LYS A 51 14.96 -16.83 6.98
C LYS A 51 14.26 -17.91 6.16
N ILE A 52 13.19 -17.56 5.46
CA ILE A 52 12.43 -18.50 4.62
C ILE A 52 13.24 -18.94 3.40
N GLU A 53 13.92 -18.00 2.74
CA GLU A 53 14.74 -18.33 1.56
C GLU A 53 15.95 -19.20 1.93
N GLY A 54 16.42 -19.08 3.18
CA GLY A 54 17.46 -19.97 3.74
C GLY A 54 18.89 -19.53 3.41
N LYS A 55 19.85 -20.44 3.62
CA LYS A 55 21.30 -20.13 3.58
C LYS A 55 21.84 -19.67 2.23
N HIS A 56 21.11 -19.88 1.15
CA HIS A 56 21.53 -19.51 -0.20
C HIS A 56 21.00 -18.15 -0.66
N ALA A 57 20.11 -17.54 0.11
CA ALA A 57 19.61 -16.20 -0.18
C ALA A 57 20.71 -15.16 0.01
N LYS A 58 20.87 -14.29 -0.97
CA LYS A 58 21.75 -13.14 -0.84
C LYS A 58 21.14 -12.13 0.12
N LYS A 59 21.97 -11.32 0.74
CA LYS A 59 21.52 -10.23 1.61
C LYS A 59 20.57 -9.31 0.83
N GLY A 60 19.39 -9.08 1.38
CA GLY A 60 18.37 -8.24 0.77
C GLY A 60 17.43 -8.96 -0.22
N GLU A 61 17.66 -10.22 -0.55
CA GLU A 61 16.74 -10.98 -1.39
C GLU A 61 15.44 -11.30 -0.65
N MET A 62 14.33 -10.86 -1.23
CA MET A 62 12.99 -11.33 -0.93
C MET A 62 12.57 -12.21 -2.10
N GLY A 63 12.69 -13.52 -1.93
CA GLY A 63 12.66 -14.47 -3.03
C GLY A 63 11.31 -15.16 -3.23
N PRO A 64 11.26 -16.16 -4.13
CA PRO A 64 10.03 -16.82 -4.52
C PRO A 64 9.33 -17.60 -3.41
N ARG A 65 10.06 -18.08 -2.38
CA ARG A 65 9.43 -18.74 -1.23
C ARG A 65 8.66 -17.74 -0.38
N PHE A 66 9.25 -16.57 -0.12
CA PHE A 66 8.57 -15.50 0.59
C PHE A 66 7.34 -15.02 -0.18
N TYR A 67 7.50 -14.68 -1.47
CA TYR A 67 6.38 -14.19 -2.26
C TYR A 67 5.29 -15.25 -2.45
N LYS A 68 5.61 -16.54 -2.47
CA LYS A 68 4.60 -17.59 -2.47
C LYS A 68 3.69 -17.51 -1.23
N HIS A 69 4.26 -17.27 -0.04
CA HIS A 69 3.46 -17.08 1.18
C HIS A 69 2.62 -15.79 1.09
N VAL A 70 3.19 -14.69 0.58
CA VAL A 70 2.44 -13.45 0.37
C VAL A 70 1.28 -13.66 -0.59
N PHE A 71 1.51 -14.29 -1.72
CA PHE A 71 0.47 -14.54 -2.73
C PHE A 71 -0.60 -15.49 -2.22
N GLU A 72 -0.24 -16.53 -1.47
CA GLU A 72 -1.21 -17.39 -0.81
C GLU A 72 -2.08 -16.61 0.18
N LEU A 73 -1.49 -15.71 0.98
CA LEU A 73 -2.24 -14.83 1.87
C LEU A 73 -3.20 -13.93 1.09
N LEU A 74 -2.71 -13.28 0.03
CA LEU A 74 -3.55 -12.41 -0.81
C LEU A 74 -4.73 -13.17 -1.40
N LEU A 75 -4.51 -14.34 -1.99
CA LEU A 75 -5.59 -15.17 -2.54
C LEU A 75 -6.60 -15.60 -1.46
N ARG A 76 -6.14 -15.95 -0.26
CA ARG A 76 -7.01 -16.27 0.88
C ARG A 76 -7.82 -15.07 1.37
N LEU A 77 -7.27 -13.87 1.25
CA LEU A 77 -7.95 -12.60 1.51
C LEU A 77 -8.74 -12.10 0.29
N ARG A 78 -8.84 -12.92 -0.78
CA ARG A 78 -9.54 -12.58 -2.03
C ARG A 78 -8.97 -11.35 -2.75
N ALA A 79 -7.70 -11.09 -2.52
CA ALA A 79 -6.90 -10.11 -3.26
C ALA A 79 -6.26 -10.75 -4.49
N ASN A 80 -5.82 -9.94 -5.44
CA ASN A 80 -5.24 -10.37 -6.70
C ASN A 80 -4.06 -9.51 -7.18
N THR A 81 -3.59 -8.57 -6.36
CA THR A 81 -2.60 -7.58 -6.78
C THR A 81 -1.51 -7.40 -5.73
N ILE A 82 -0.28 -7.20 -6.18
CA ILE A 82 0.87 -6.88 -5.35
C ILE A 82 1.65 -5.68 -5.92
N TRP A 83 2.07 -4.77 -5.07
CA TRP A 83 3.21 -3.90 -5.30
C TRP A 83 4.36 -4.45 -4.43
N PRO A 84 5.42 -4.99 -5.04
CA PRO A 84 6.49 -5.66 -4.32
C PRO A 84 7.34 -4.70 -3.50
N ALA A 85 8.09 -5.27 -2.54
CA ALA A 85 9.09 -4.56 -1.76
C ALA A 85 10.12 -3.84 -2.64
N MET A 86 10.44 -2.57 -2.27
CA MET A 86 11.24 -1.70 -3.13
C MET A 86 12.32 -0.89 -2.40
N HIS A 87 12.42 -1.03 -1.10
CA HIS A 87 13.28 -0.18 -0.29
C HIS A 87 14.77 -0.38 -0.58
N GLU A 88 15.57 0.62 -0.29
CA GLU A 88 17.03 0.51 -0.41
C GLU A 88 17.57 -0.66 0.43
N GLY A 89 18.43 -1.48 -0.15
CA GLY A 89 18.92 -2.71 0.49
C GLY A 89 18.05 -3.95 0.26
N THR A 90 16.89 -3.82 -0.35
CA THR A 90 16.10 -4.94 -0.89
C THR A 90 16.42 -5.14 -2.37
N THR A 91 16.66 -6.38 -2.76
CA THR A 91 16.87 -6.71 -4.17
C THR A 91 15.56 -6.55 -4.94
N ALA A 92 15.57 -5.77 -6.01
CA ALA A 92 14.40 -5.51 -6.84
C ALA A 92 13.70 -6.81 -7.27
N PHE A 93 12.38 -6.84 -7.19
CA PHE A 93 11.53 -8.03 -7.41
C PHE A 93 11.90 -8.79 -8.68
N PHE A 94 12.04 -8.11 -9.80
CA PHE A 94 12.35 -8.70 -11.10
C PHE A 94 13.82 -9.13 -11.27
N LYS A 95 14.71 -8.74 -10.36
CA LYS A 95 16.10 -9.22 -10.32
C LYS A 95 16.26 -10.54 -9.59
N VAL A 96 15.28 -10.96 -8.82
CA VAL A 96 15.30 -12.23 -8.10
C VAL A 96 14.65 -13.31 -8.95
N LYS A 97 15.44 -14.31 -9.34
CA LYS A 97 14.95 -15.44 -10.15
C LYS A 97 13.84 -16.18 -9.41
N GLY A 98 12.73 -16.44 -10.10
CA GLY A 98 11.60 -17.16 -9.57
C GLY A 98 10.45 -16.29 -9.06
N ASN A 99 10.68 -15.02 -8.76
CA ASN A 99 9.61 -14.12 -8.27
C ASN A 99 8.52 -13.91 -9.32
N ARG A 100 8.92 -13.63 -10.56
CA ARG A 100 8.00 -13.47 -11.68
C ARG A 100 7.16 -14.73 -11.90
N GLU A 101 7.83 -15.88 -11.95
CA GLU A 101 7.20 -17.17 -12.22
C GLU A 101 6.21 -17.56 -11.12
N VAL A 102 6.51 -17.21 -9.86
CA VAL A 102 5.58 -17.43 -8.73
C VAL A 102 4.37 -16.52 -8.85
N ALA A 103 4.54 -15.23 -9.21
CA ALA A 103 3.41 -14.33 -9.42
C ALA A 103 2.49 -14.83 -10.53
N ASP A 104 3.06 -15.22 -11.66
CA ASP A 104 2.35 -15.77 -12.82
C ASP A 104 1.58 -17.06 -12.44
N SER A 105 2.25 -18.01 -11.77
CA SER A 105 1.63 -19.26 -11.34
C SER A 105 0.48 -19.08 -10.34
N CYS A 106 0.49 -17.99 -9.58
CA CYS A 106 -0.57 -17.66 -8.63
C CYS A 106 -1.65 -16.76 -9.23
N GLY A 107 -1.52 -16.31 -10.47
CA GLY A 107 -2.45 -15.37 -11.09
C GLY A 107 -2.51 -14.01 -10.38
N ILE A 108 -1.38 -13.53 -9.87
CA ILE A 108 -1.27 -12.25 -9.17
C ILE A 108 -0.79 -11.17 -10.13
N PHE A 109 -1.57 -10.09 -10.21
CA PHE A 109 -1.17 -8.90 -10.94
C PHE A 109 -0.04 -8.17 -10.19
N VAL A 110 1.08 -7.96 -10.87
CA VAL A 110 2.20 -7.19 -10.32
C VAL A 110 2.11 -5.75 -10.81
N GLY A 111 2.05 -4.83 -9.88
CA GLY A 111 2.15 -3.38 -10.13
C GLY A 111 3.34 -2.79 -9.38
N THR A 112 3.48 -1.48 -9.46
CA THR A 112 4.51 -0.73 -8.73
C THR A 112 4.01 0.66 -8.33
N SER A 113 4.68 1.25 -7.36
CA SER A 113 4.29 2.54 -6.79
C SER A 113 4.53 3.73 -7.72
N HIS A 114 4.13 4.90 -7.27
CA HIS A 114 4.37 6.19 -7.92
C HIS A 114 5.86 6.54 -8.11
N CYS A 115 6.75 5.92 -7.33
CA CYS A 115 8.20 6.08 -7.47
C CYS A 115 8.81 5.15 -8.53
N GLU A 116 8.07 4.15 -8.98
CA GLU A 116 8.54 3.01 -9.76
C GLU A 116 7.76 2.83 -11.05
N PRO A 117 7.69 3.85 -11.92
CA PRO A 117 6.93 3.75 -13.15
C PRO A 117 7.42 2.61 -14.03
N MET A 118 6.50 2.06 -14.84
CA MET A 118 6.79 1.01 -15.83
C MET A 118 7.39 -0.27 -15.22
N LEU A 119 6.97 -0.64 -14.00
CA LEU A 119 7.43 -1.82 -13.25
C LEU A 119 8.94 -1.80 -12.95
N ARG A 120 9.53 -0.63 -12.82
CA ARG A 120 10.96 -0.48 -12.50
C ARG A 120 11.16 -0.07 -11.04
N ASN A 121 12.00 -0.81 -10.33
CA ASN A 121 12.56 -0.37 -9.05
C ASN A 121 13.80 0.48 -9.32
N ASN A 122 13.62 1.80 -9.38
CA ASN A 122 14.72 2.68 -9.77
C ASN A 122 15.90 2.64 -8.79
N VAL A 123 15.64 2.50 -7.49
CA VAL A 123 16.67 2.41 -6.44
C VAL A 123 17.58 1.20 -6.65
N GLY A 124 16.99 0.06 -6.93
CA GLY A 124 17.72 -1.20 -7.08
C GLY A 124 18.20 -1.51 -8.50
N GLU A 125 17.70 -0.80 -9.53
CA GLU A 125 17.92 -1.17 -10.92
C GLU A 125 18.62 -0.10 -11.77
N TRP A 126 18.48 1.20 -11.45
CA TRP A 126 19.15 2.24 -12.21
C TRP A 126 20.64 2.31 -11.86
N ASP A 127 21.49 2.09 -12.84
CA ASP A 127 22.95 2.21 -12.72
C ASP A 127 23.39 3.52 -13.38
N GLU A 128 23.61 4.56 -12.59
CA GLU A 128 23.98 5.89 -13.08
C GLU A 128 25.32 5.89 -13.82
N LYS A 129 26.26 5.03 -13.41
CA LYS A 129 27.58 4.92 -14.08
C LYS A 129 27.45 4.41 -15.52
N LYS A 130 26.47 3.54 -15.76
CA LYS A 130 26.24 2.97 -17.10
C LYS A 130 25.24 3.75 -17.93
N ARG A 131 24.21 4.33 -17.28
CA ARG A 131 23.07 4.94 -17.95
C ARG A 131 23.06 6.47 -17.89
N GLY A 132 23.98 7.08 -17.11
CA GLY A 132 23.96 8.52 -16.82
C GLY A 132 22.84 8.90 -15.84
N PRO A 133 22.57 10.20 -15.66
CA PRO A 133 21.58 10.66 -14.68
C PRO A 133 20.17 10.16 -15.00
N PHE A 134 19.40 9.84 -13.96
CA PHE A 134 17.96 9.49 -14.09
C PHE A 134 17.15 10.76 -14.36
N ASN A 135 17.30 11.30 -15.55
CA ASN A 135 16.74 12.58 -15.96
C ASN A 135 16.17 12.46 -17.38
N PHE A 136 14.83 12.51 -17.48
CA PHE A 136 14.14 12.38 -18.76
C PHE A 136 14.41 13.56 -19.71
N ILE A 137 14.66 14.77 -19.18
CA ILE A 137 14.87 15.96 -19.99
C ILE A 137 16.22 15.92 -20.70
N THR A 138 17.28 15.52 -19.98
CA THR A 138 18.66 15.55 -20.50
C THR A 138 19.18 14.18 -20.94
N ASN A 139 18.53 13.10 -20.53
CA ASN A 139 18.95 11.72 -20.79
C ASN A 139 17.79 10.82 -21.22
N LYS A 140 16.88 11.36 -22.03
CA LYS A 140 15.65 10.68 -22.47
C LYS A 140 15.92 9.29 -23.06
N HIS A 141 16.93 9.16 -23.93
CA HIS A 141 17.22 7.90 -24.61
C HIS A 141 17.45 6.73 -23.63
N ASN A 142 18.30 6.92 -22.62
CA ASN A 142 18.61 5.87 -21.66
C ASN A 142 17.43 5.57 -20.72
N VAL A 143 16.65 6.57 -20.33
CA VAL A 143 15.45 6.39 -19.53
C VAL A 143 14.39 5.58 -20.29
N VAL A 144 14.14 5.91 -21.55
CA VAL A 144 13.20 5.18 -22.43
C VAL A 144 13.67 3.74 -22.67
N ASN A 145 14.95 3.52 -22.97
CA ASN A 145 15.50 2.17 -23.12
C ASN A 145 15.35 1.33 -21.83
N TYR A 146 15.58 1.94 -20.68
CA TYR A 146 15.40 1.30 -19.39
C TYR A 146 13.95 0.81 -19.18
N TRP A 147 12.96 1.61 -19.52
CA TRP A 147 11.56 1.17 -19.45
C TRP A 147 11.23 0.13 -20.52
N ALA A 148 11.77 0.27 -21.75
CA ALA A 148 11.54 -0.68 -22.84
C ALA A 148 12.05 -2.08 -22.51
N GLU A 149 13.21 -2.21 -21.87
CA GLU A 149 13.74 -3.48 -21.41
C GLU A 149 12.75 -4.19 -20.48
N ARG A 150 12.14 -3.47 -19.51
CA ARG A 150 11.16 -4.05 -18.60
C ARG A 150 9.85 -4.44 -19.30
N LEU A 151 9.37 -3.62 -20.23
CA LEU A 151 8.19 -3.96 -21.01
C LEU A 151 8.40 -5.25 -21.81
N HIS A 152 9.59 -5.44 -22.38
CA HIS A 152 9.92 -6.68 -23.06
C HIS A 152 9.97 -7.89 -22.12
N GLU A 153 10.52 -7.73 -20.91
CA GLU A 153 10.58 -8.77 -19.90
C GLU A 153 9.20 -9.19 -19.38
N THR A 154 8.27 -8.23 -19.31
CA THR A 154 6.94 -8.44 -18.70
C THR A 154 5.82 -8.64 -19.74
N ALA A 155 6.14 -8.67 -21.01
CA ALA A 155 5.18 -8.98 -22.06
C ALA A 155 4.57 -10.39 -21.82
N GLY A 156 3.24 -10.46 -21.76
CA GLY A 156 2.51 -11.69 -21.48
C GLY A 156 2.33 -12.04 -20.00
N MET A 157 2.75 -11.17 -19.09
CA MET A 157 2.52 -11.30 -17.66
C MET A 157 1.31 -10.45 -17.23
N ASP A 158 0.59 -10.91 -16.20
CA ASP A 158 -0.44 -10.12 -15.54
C ASP A 158 0.21 -8.95 -14.77
N ALA A 159 0.08 -7.74 -15.31
CA ALA A 159 0.76 -6.55 -14.80
C ALA A 159 -0.11 -5.31 -14.86
N LEU A 160 0.14 -4.38 -13.91
CA LEU A 160 -0.43 -3.02 -13.91
C LEU A 160 0.72 -2.03 -14.09
N TYR A 161 0.66 -1.19 -15.11
CA TYR A 161 1.74 -0.25 -15.41
C TYR A 161 1.44 1.11 -14.79
N THR A 162 2.24 1.50 -13.81
CA THR A 162 2.22 2.86 -13.27
C THR A 162 2.89 3.80 -14.25
N LEU A 163 2.19 4.89 -14.60
CA LEU A 163 2.65 5.95 -15.47
C LEU A 163 3.14 7.15 -14.66
N GLY A 164 4.02 7.91 -15.25
CA GLY A 164 4.62 9.09 -14.64
C GLY A 164 6.10 8.91 -14.37
N MET A 165 6.67 9.85 -13.67
CA MET A 165 8.08 9.83 -13.25
C MET A 165 8.27 10.75 -12.06
N ARG A 166 9.04 10.28 -11.10
CA ARG A 166 9.62 11.07 -10.01
C ARG A 166 11.16 10.95 -10.03
N GLY A 167 11.84 11.22 -8.95
CA GLY A 167 13.27 10.91 -8.82
C GLY A 167 13.56 9.41 -8.72
N ILE A 168 14.79 9.06 -8.45
CA ILE A 168 15.21 7.64 -8.26
C ILE A 168 14.47 7.01 -7.06
N HIS A 169 14.26 7.80 -6.01
CA HIS A 169 13.49 7.44 -4.83
C HIS A 169 12.28 8.39 -4.69
N ASP A 170 11.80 8.65 -3.48
CA ASP A 170 10.67 9.53 -3.19
C ASP A 170 10.97 11.05 -3.39
N GLY A 171 11.86 11.39 -4.32
CA GLY A 171 12.20 12.75 -4.71
C GLY A 171 11.47 13.22 -5.96
N SER A 172 11.52 14.53 -6.22
CA SER A 172 10.93 15.12 -7.42
C SER A 172 11.70 14.79 -8.70
N MET A 173 11.00 14.86 -9.85
CA MET A 173 11.58 14.67 -11.17
C MET A 173 12.75 15.64 -11.42
N LEU A 174 13.86 15.15 -11.92
CA LEU A 174 15.04 15.95 -12.23
C LEU A 174 14.89 16.70 -13.57
N GLY A 175 15.57 17.85 -13.68
CA GLY A 175 15.64 18.64 -14.92
C GLY A 175 14.48 19.58 -15.15
N VAL A 176 13.57 19.71 -14.16
CA VAL A 176 12.42 20.64 -14.20
C VAL A 176 12.41 21.48 -12.92
N LYS A 177 12.18 22.77 -13.03
CA LYS A 177 12.23 23.70 -11.90
C LYS A 177 10.91 24.48 -11.75
N THR A 178 10.46 25.11 -12.84
CA THR A 178 9.21 25.88 -12.80
C THR A 178 7.99 24.97 -12.91
N LYS A 179 6.83 25.53 -12.57
CA LYS A 179 5.54 24.86 -12.67
C LYS A 179 5.26 24.37 -14.09
N GLU A 180 5.52 25.23 -15.07
CA GLU A 180 5.32 24.94 -16.49
C GLU A 180 6.30 23.87 -16.99
N GLU A 181 7.55 23.87 -16.50
CA GLU A 181 8.52 22.84 -16.83
C GLU A 181 8.13 21.47 -16.26
N LYS A 182 7.67 21.45 -15.01
CA LYS A 182 7.16 20.22 -14.34
C LYS A 182 6.00 19.64 -15.12
N LEU A 183 5.01 20.45 -15.46
CA LEU A 183 3.83 20.03 -16.21
C LEU A 183 4.22 19.49 -17.60
N ARG A 184 5.00 20.24 -18.39
CA ARG A 184 5.45 19.80 -19.70
C ARG A 184 6.34 18.55 -19.63
N GLY A 185 7.23 18.49 -18.65
CA GLY A 185 8.13 17.34 -18.46
C GLY A 185 7.36 16.07 -18.14
N LEU A 186 6.43 16.13 -17.18
CA LEU A 186 5.62 14.98 -16.79
C LEU A 186 4.65 14.56 -17.92
N GLN A 187 4.07 15.53 -18.66
CA GLN A 187 3.25 15.22 -19.82
C GLN A 187 4.04 14.47 -20.88
N ALA A 188 5.25 14.92 -21.20
CA ALA A 188 6.11 14.26 -22.17
C ALA A 188 6.52 12.83 -21.74
N VAL A 189 6.69 12.61 -20.45
CA VAL A 189 6.92 11.26 -19.88
C VAL A 189 5.72 10.36 -20.11
N ILE A 190 4.53 10.79 -19.73
CA ILE A 190 3.29 9.99 -19.89
C ILE A 190 3.05 9.67 -21.36
N ASP A 191 3.20 10.65 -22.24
CA ASP A 191 3.01 10.47 -23.69
C ASP A 191 4.00 9.44 -24.26
N GLU A 192 5.25 9.45 -23.80
CA GLU A 192 6.26 8.49 -24.24
C GLU A 192 5.96 7.07 -23.71
N GLN A 193 5.62 6.95 -22.44
CA GLN A 193 5.25 5.67 -21.82
C GLN A 193 4.02 5.06 -22.54
N ARG A 194 3.01 5.87 -22.86
CA ARG A 194 1.84 5.45 -23.64
C ARG A 194 2.21 4.96 -25.04
N LYS A 195 3.12 5.65 -25.75
CA LYS A 195 3.63 5.19 -27.05
C LYS A 195 4.32 3.83 -26.93
N MET A 196 5.13 3.64 -25.89
CA MET A 196 5.83 2.38 -25.64
C MET A 196 4.85 1.24 -25.38
N LEU A 197 3.84 1.44 -24.51
CA LEU A 197 2.79 0.47 -24.24
C LEU A 197 2.00 0.13 -25.50
N HIS A 198 1.62 1.14 -26.30
CA HIS A 198 0.93 0.94 -27.56
C HIS A 198 1.77 0.14 -28.57
N LYS A 199 3.06 0.44 -28.65
CA LYS A 199 4.00 -0.31 -29.53
C LYS A 199 4.11 -1.77 -29.10
N THR A 200 4.14 -2.03 -27.79
CA THR A 200 4.33 -3.39 -27.23
C THR A 200 3.05 -4.23 -27.32
N PHE A 201 1.90 -3.66 -26.99
CA PHE A 201 0.64 -4.40 -26.84
C PHE A 201 -0.36 -4.19 -27.98
N GLY A 202 -0.15 -3.16 -28.81
CA GLY A 202 -1.02 -2.88 -29.96
C GLY A 202 -2.49 -2.74 -29.56
N LYS A 203 -3.39 -3.48 -30.26
CA LYS A 203 -4.82 -3.47 -29.99
C LYS A 203 -5.22 -3.99 -28.59
N SER A 204 -4.38 -4.81 -27.97
CA SER A 204 -4.61 -5.33 -26.63
C SER A 204 -4.37 -4.30 -25.52
N MET A 205 -3.80 -3.14 -25.85
CA MET A 205 -3.50 -2.09 -24.89
C MET A 205 -4.67 -1.66 -24.03
N LYS A 206 -5.88 -1.63 -24.58
CA LYS A 206 -7.13 -1.32 -23.84
C LYS A 206 -7.42 -2.27 -22.67
N ASN A 207 -6.82 -3.48 -22.73
CA ASN A 207 -6.96 -4.50 -21.68
C ASN A 207 -5.80 -4.49 -20.70
N ILE A 208 -4.78 -3.65 -20.91
CA ILE A 208 -3.62 -3.54 -20.05
C ILE A 208 -3.90 -2.47 -19.00
N PRO A 209 -4.01 -2.85 -17.72
CA PRO A 209 -4.26 -1.89 -16.65
C PRO A 209 -3.12 -0.87 -16.55
N GLN A 210 -3.47 0.38 -16.51
CA GLN A 210 -2.56 1.51 -16.36
C GLN A 210 -3.04 2.39 -15.23
N VAL A 211 -2.10 2.88 -14.43
CA VAL A 211 -2.38 3.62 -13.20
C VAL A 211 -1.56 4.91 -13.19
N PHE A 212 -2.18 6.00 -12.82
CA PHE A 212 -1.51 7.25 -12.49
C PHE A 212 -1.78 7.60 -11.04
N VAL A 213 -0.71 7.84 -10.27
CA VAL A 213 -0.78 8.09 -8.83
C VAL A 213 -0.38 9.54 -8.55
N PRO A 214 -1.32 10.47 -8.41
CA PRO A 214 -1.06 11.87 -8.07
C PRO A 214 -0.71 12.03 -6.58
N TYR A 215 0.50 11.62 -6.19
CA TYR A 215 0.98 11.66 -4.82
C TYR A 215 1.90 12.84 -4.57
N LYS A 216 1.76 13.51 -3.44
CA LYS A 216 2.55 14.69 -3.02
C LYS A 216 2.57 15.77 -4.12
N GLU A 217 3.77 16.19 -4.56
CA GLU A 217 3.95 17.25 -5.58
C GLU A 217 3.33 16.90 -6.94
N VAL A 218 3.10 15.63 -7.23
CA VAL A 218 2.47 15.20 -8.48
C VAL A 218 0.99 15.57 -8.51
N LEU A 219 0.32 15.66 -7.34
CA LEU A 219 -1.06 16.13 -7.26
C LEU A 219 -1.18 17.59 -7.70
N GLU A 220 -0.26 18.46 -7.27
CA GLU A 220 -0.23 19.86 -7.71
C GLU A 220 -0.07 19.96 -9.23
N ILE A 221 0.84 19.17 -9.82
CA ILE A 221 1.05 19.15 -11.29
C ILE A 221 -0.22 18.66 -12.01
N TYR A 222 -0.93 17.70 -11.44
CA TYR A 222 -2.19 17.20 -12.01
C TYR A 222 -3.27 18.30 -11.98
N GLU A 223 -3.41 18.98 -10.88
CA GLU A 223 -4.38 20.09 -10.72
C GLU A 223 -4.03 21.31 -11.58
N ASP A 224 -2.75 21.49 -11.90
CA ASP A 224 -2.26 22.51 -12.84
C ASP A 224 -2.57 22.19 -14.31
N GLY A 225 -3.27 21.09 -14.59
CA GLY A 225 -3.81 20.76 -15.89
C GLY A 225 -3.07 19.67 -16.66
N LEU A 226 -2.30 18.83 -15.98
CA LEU A 226 -1.72 17.61 -16.60
C LEU A 226 -2.83 16.75 -17.21
N LYS A 227 -2.62 16.32 -18.45
CA LYS A 227 -3.59 15.48 -19.15
C LYS A 227 -3.26 14.01 -18.96
N VAL A 228 -4.07 13.32 -18.17
CA VAL A 228 -4.00 11.86 -18.01
C VAL A 228 -5.07 11.24 -18.90
N PRO A 229 -4.72 10.29 -19.81
CA PRO A 229 -5.70 9.65 -20.71
C PRO A 229 -6.85 9.00 -19.95
N ASP A 230 -8.07 9.06 -20.49
CA ASP A 230 -9.29 8.62 -19.80
C ASP A 230 -9.32 7.13 -19.43
N ASP A 231 -8.59 6.30 -20.17
CA ASP A 231 -8.46 4.86 -19.93
C ASP A 231 -7.40 4.50 -18.86
N VAL A 232 -6.73 5.49 -18.27
CA VAL A 232 -5.79 5.33 -17.17
C VAL A 232 -6.51 5.52 -15.83
N THR A 233 -6.37 4.59 -14.92
CA THR A 233 -6.93 4.67 -13.56
C THR A 233 -6.27 5.80 -12.77
N LEU A 234 -7.08 6.73 -12.23
CA LEU A 234 -6.61 7.74 -11.28
C LEU A 234 -6.57 7.13 -9.87
N MET A 235 -5.40 7.07 -9.27
CA MET A 235 -5.24 6.46 -7.94
C MET A 235 -5.03 7.53 -6.88
N TRP A 236 -6.08 7.83 -6.12
CA TRP A 236 -6.05 8.83 -5.05
C TRP A 236 -5.32 8.30 -3.82
N CYS A 237 -4.68 9.19 -3.09
CA CYS A 237 -3.91 8.83 -1.91
C CYS A 237 -4.52 9.48 -0.66
N ASP A 238 -4.33 8.83 0.48
CA ASP A 238 -4.59 9.43 1.78
C ASP A 238 -3.45 10.36 2.21
N ASP A 239 -3.62 11.00 3.37
CA ASP A 239 -2.64 11.88 4.00
C ASP A 239 -1.49 11.14 4.72
N ASN A 240 -1.30 9.85 4.45
CA ASN A 240 -0.40 8.89 5.11
C ASN A 240 -0.89 8.38 6.47
N TYR A 241 -2.01 8.87 6.97
CA TYR A 241 -2.59 8.49 8.27
C TYR A 241 -4.05 8.01 8.14
N GLY A 242 -4.51 7.76 6.92
CA GLY A 242 -5.79 7.14 6.64
C GLY A 242 -6.92 8.11 6.32
N TYR A 243 -6.68 9.40 6.11
CA TYR A 243 -7.69 10.37 5.67
C TYR A 243 -7.52 10.70 4.20
N LEU A 244 -8.53 10.42 3.39
CA LEU A 244 -8.53 10.76 1.97
C LEU A 244 -8.80 12.25 1.79
N THR A 245 -7.83 12.96 1.24
CA THR A 245 -7.90 14.40 1.03
C THR A 245 -8.44 14.81 -0.34
N ARG A 246 -8.46 13.86 -1.28
CA ARG A 246 -8.91 14.06 -2.66
C ARG A 246 -9.56 12.81 -3.20
N LEU A 247 -10.70 12.96 -3.87
CA LEU A 247 -11.39 11.91 -4.64
C LEU A 247 -11.82 12.46 -6.00
N SER A 248 -12.30 11.60 -6.88
CA SER A 248 -12.80 11.98 -8.19
C SER A 248 -14.03 12.89 -8.09
N ASP A 249 -13.99 14.02 -8.78
CA ASP A 249 -15.18 14.83 -9.05
C ASP A 249 -16.12 14.16 -10.05
N ASP A 250 -17.29 14.76 -10.30
CA ASP A 250 -18.33 14.19 -11.17
C ASP A 250 -17.85 13.90 -12.60
N GLU A 251 -16.94 14.71 -13.14
CA GLU A 251 -16.38 14.50 -14.49
C GLU A 251 -15.33 13.40 -14.47
N GLN A 252 -14.47 13.36 -13.45
CA GLN A 252 -13.46 12.32 -13.29
C GLN A 252 -14.09 10.95 -13.04
N GLN A 253 -15.25 10.89 -12.39
CA GLN A 253 -15.99 9.64 -12.18
C GLN A 253 -16.50 9.00 -13.48
N LYS A 254 -16.62 9.76 -14.58
CA LYS A 254 -17.06 9.26 -15.89
C LYS A 254 -15.93 8.64 -16.71
N ARG A 255 -14.67 8.74 -16.25
CA ARG A 255 -13.50 8.21 -16.94
C ARG A 255 -13.59 6.70 -17.13
N SER A 256 -13.23 6.20 -18.29
CA SER A 256 -13.28 4.75 -18.59
C SER A 256 -12.24 3.94 -17.79
N GLY A 257 -11.11 4.54 -17.41
CA GLY A 257 -10.11 3.94 -16.53
C GLY A 257 -10.51 3.94 -15.06
N GLY A 258 -11.57 4.68 -14.69
CA GLY A 258 -12.06 4.77 -13.33
C GLY A 258 -11.05 5.36 -12.36
N ALA A 259 -11.23 5.05 -11.09
CA ALA A 259 -10.34 5.48 -10.02
C ALA A 259 -10.02 4.34 -9.03
N GLY A 260 -9.01 4.57 -8.22
CA GLY A 260 -8.57 3.69 -7.16
C GLY A 260 -8.05 4.46 -5.95
N VAL A 261 -7.59 3.71 -4.94
CA VAL A 261 -7.05 4.26 -3.70
C VAL A 261 -5.74 3.58 -3.34
N TYR A 262 -4.74 4.38 -3.02
CA TYR A 262 -3.53 4.00 -2.31
C TYR A 262 -3.67 4.46 -0.85
N TYR A 263 -3.77 3.50 0.07
CA TYR A 263 -4.16 3.72 1.46
C TYR A 263 -3.07 3.25 2.42
N HIS A 264 -2.68 4.07 3.38
CA HIS A 264 -1.63 3.74 4.33
C HIS A 264 -2.20 3.06 5.59
N LEU A 265 -1.96 1.76 5.73
CA LEU A 265 -2.06 1.06 7.02
C LEU A 265 -0.74 1.11 7.79
N SER A 266 0.33 1.52 7.13
CA SER A 266 1.61 1.88 7.71
C SER A 266 2.28 2.99 6.89
N TYR A 267 3.15 3.77 7.51
CA TYR A 267 3.90 4.84 6.85
C TYR A 267 5.23 5.12 7.55
N TRP A 268 6.32 5.13 6.79
CA TRP A 268 7.62 5.58 7.28
C TRP A 268 7.94 6.95 6.71
N GLY A 269 7.76 7.97 7.53
CA GLY A 269 7.98 9.32 7.07
C GLY A 269 7.71 10.38 8.13
N ARG A 270 7.79 11.63 7.72
CA ARG A 270 7.57 12.78 8.60
C ARG A 270 6.11 13.25 8.51
N PRO A 271 5.55 13.81 9.60
CA PRO A 271 6.21 14.15 10.87
C PRO A 271 6.39 12.98 11.83
N HIS A 272 5.67 11.88 11.70
CA HIS A 272 5.71 10.72 12.59
C HIS A 272 5.64 9.43 11.79
N ASP A 273 6.48 8.47 12.15
CA ASP A 273 6.42 7.13 11.61
C ASP A 273 5.21 6.39 12.16
N HIS A 274 4.58 5.57 11.32
CA HIS A 274 3.40 4.77 11.60
C HIS A 274 3.70 3.31 11.21
N LEU A 275 4.49 2.61 12.03
CA LEU A 275 5.03 1.30 11.71
C LEU A 275 4.85 0.25 12.82
N TRP A 276 4.68 0.69 14.07
CA TRP A 276 4.78 -0.21 15.22
C TRP A 276 3.63 -1.20 15.32
N LEU A 277 2.42 -0.71 15.38
CA LEU A 277 1.17 -1.49 15.38
C LEU A 277 0.23 -0.86 14.36
N THR A 278 -0.81 -1.59 13.98
CA THR A 278 -1.88 -1.00 13.20
C THR A 278 -2.76 -0.18 14.12
N THR A 279 -2.57 1.13 14.08
CA THR A 279 -3.24 2.11 14.94
C THR A 279 -4.34 2.87 14.21
N THR A 280 -4.59 2.54 12.94
CA THR A 280 -5.70 3.10 12.16
C THR A 280 -7.01 2.53 12.70
N GLN A 281 -7.87 3.42 13.18
CA GLN A 281 -9.14 3.03 13.77
C GLN A 281 -10.04 2.42 12.68
N PRO A 282 -10.62 1.22 12.89
CA PRO A 282 -11.40 0.50 11.87
C PRO A 282 -12.58 1.28 11.32
N GLY A 283 -13.22 2.14 12.11
CA GLY A 283 -14.28 3.05 11.66
C GLY A 283 -13.77 4.09 10.68
N LEU A 284 -12.52 4.54 10.79
CA LEU A 284 -11.88 5.42 9.81
C LEU A 284 -11.69 4.68 8.49
N ILE A 285 -11.14 3.46 8.51
CA ILE A 285 -10.99 2.63 7.30
C ILE A 285 -12.34 2.46 6.61
N PHE A 286 -13.37 2.12 7.39
CA PHE A 286 -14.73 1.96 6.86
C PHE A 286 -15.23 3.25 6.18
N ASN A 287 -15.17 4.38 6.87
CA ASN A 287 -15.66 5.66 6.38
C ASN A 287 -14.96 6.08 5.08
N GLU A 288 -13.64 6.06 5.10
CA GLU A 288 -12.83 6.50 3.96
C GLU A 288 -12.98 5.59 2.74
N MET A 289 -12.94 4.27 2.96
CA MET A 289 -13.09 3.31 1.86
C MET A 289 -14.51 3.27 1.31
N ARG A 290 -15.54 3.46 2.15
CA ARG A 290 -16.93 3.61 1.70
C ARG A 290 -17.10 4.88 0.87
N THR A 291 -16.60 6.00 1.36
CA THR A 291 -16.63 7.29 0.64
C THR A 291 -15.91 7.19 -0.70
N ALA A 292 -14.72 6.57 -0.73
CA ALA A 292 -13.99 6.35 -1.98
C ALA A 292 -14.79 5.50 -2.99
N TYR A 293 -15.40 4.42 -2.52
CA TYR A 293 -16.24 3.56 -3.35
C TYR A 293 -17.44 4.31 -3.94
N ASP A 294 -18.08 5.14 -3.14
CA ASP A 294 -19.25 5.93 -3.56
C ASP A 294 -18.86 7.04 -4.55
N HIS A 295 -17.57 7.49 -4.54
CA HIS A 295 -16.97 8.35 -5.57
C HIS A 295 -16.32 7.58 -6.74
N ASN A 296 -16.81 6.36 -6.99
CA ASN A 296 -16.40 5.50 -8.10
C ASN A 296 -14.93 5.05 -8.10
N ALA A 297 -14.24 5.07 -6.93
CA ALA A 297 -12.92 4.48 -6.79
C ALA A 297 -13.03 2.95 -6.65
N ARG A 298 -13.35 2.27 -7.75
CA ARG A 298 -13.71 0.83 -7.79
C ARG A 298 -12.73 -0.01 -8.62
N GLN A 299 -11.69 0.61 -9.17
CA GLN A 299 -10.77 -0.07 -10.08
C GLN A 299 -9.62 -0.74 -9.34
N LEU A 300 -8.96 -0.04 -8.42
CA LEU A 300 -7.77 -0.54 -7.75
C LEU A 300 -7.70 -0.03 -6.31
N TRP A 301 -7.59 -0.93 -5.34
CA TRP A 301 -7.29 -0.61 -3.95
C TRP A 301 -5.99 -1.28 -3.51
N ILE A 302 -5.03 -0.48 -3.06
CA ILE A 302 -3.74 -0.96 -2.53
C ILE A 302 -3.54 -0.42 -1.12
N ALA A 303 -3.35 -1.33 -0.16
CA ALA A 303 -2.96 -0.99 1.20
C ALA A 303 -1.43 -1.02 1.34
N ASN A 304 -0.84 0.09 1.78
CA ASN A 304 0.57 0.13 2.17
C ASN A 304 0.74 -0.59 3.52
N VAL A 305 1.60 -1.58 3.55
CA VAL A 305 1.96 -2.34 4.74
C VAL A 305 3.47 -2.61 4.76
N HIS A 306 4.13 -2.42 5.91
CA HIS A 306 5.53 -2.81 6.07
C HIS A 306 5.65 -4.32 6.40
N ASP A 307 4.70 -4.82 7.15
CA ASP A 307 4.53 -6.23 7.48
C ASP A 307 3.03 -6.59 7.49
N PRO A 308 2.59 -7.52 6.62
CA PRO A 308 1.21 -7.94 6.61
C PRO A 308 0.70 -8.46 7.97
N LYS A 309 1.55 -9.12 8.77
CA LYS A 309 1.17 -9.67 10.07
C LYS A 309 0.77 -8.59 11.08
N VAL A 310 1.52 -7.50 11.12
CA VAL A 310 1.23 -6.36 12.02
C VAL A 310 -0.11 -5.72 11.66
N ALA A 311 -0.41 -5.63 10.37
CA ALA A 311 -1.64 -5.06 9.84
C ALA A 311 -2.82 -6.06 9.74
N ALA A 312 -2.73 -7.24 10.34
CA ALA A 312 -3.60 -8.38 10.02
C ALA A 312 -5.09 -8.07 10.07
N TYR A 313 -5.58 -7.41 11.12
CA TYR A 313 -7.01 -7.10 11.21
C TYR A 313 -7.43 -6.01 10.24
N ASP A 314 -6.73 -4.88 10.22
CA ASP A 314 -7.09 -3.75 9.37
C ASP A 314 -6.96 -4.09 7.88
N LEU A 315 -5.97 -4.90 7.53
CA LEU A 315 -5.83 -5.44 6.18
C LEU A 315 -6.98 -6.40 5.82
N SER A 316 -7.43 -7.24 6.77
CA SER A 316 -8.60 -8.10 6.57
C SER A 316 -9.86 -7.26 6.31
N LEU A 317 -10.11 -6.25 7.12
CA LEU A 317 -11.25 -5.33 6.95
C LEU A 317 -11.19 -4.62 5.59
N PHE A 318 -10.03 -4.05 5.25
CA PHE A 318 -9.80 -3.35 3.97
C PHE A 318 -10.09 -4.25 2.77
N LEU A 319 -9.57 -5.48 2.76
CA LEU A 319 -9.75 -6.41 1.65
C LEU A 319 -11.15 -7.06 1.62
N ASP A 320 -11.77 -7.27 2.78
CA ASP A 320 -13.16 -7.73 2.85
C ASP A 320 -14.12 -6.67 2.29
N MET A 321 -13.90 -5.39 2.56
CA MET A 321 -14.65 -4.28 1.93
C MET A 321 -14.36 -4.17 0.44
N ALA A 322 -13.13 -4.36 0.01
CA ALA A 322 -12.78 -4.37 -1.42
C ALA A 322 -13.43 -5.53 -2.17
N TRP A 323 -13.64 -6.66 -1.51
CA TRP A 323 -14.39 -7.79 -2.06
C TRP A 323 -15.90 -7.55 -2.05
N ASN A 324 -16.44 -7.11 -0.92
CA ASN A 324 -17.85 -6.80 -0.76
C ASN A 324 -18.00 -5.53 0.10
N ILE A 325 -18.24 -4.40 -0.55
CA ILE A 325 -18.35 -3.11 0.14
C ILE A 325 -19.48 -3.08 1.20
N ASN A 326 -20.45 -3.98 1.10
CA ASN A 326 -21.55 -4.09 2.04
C ASN A 326 -21.32 -5.16 3.14
N CYS A 327 -20.08 -5.67 3.28
CA CYS A 327 -19.78 -6.65 4.33
C CYS A 327 -19.85 -6.06 5.75
N VAL A 328 -19.68 -4.75 5.86
CA VAL A 328 -19.81 -3.99 7.12
C VAL A 328 -20.58 -2.68 6.89
N ASN A 329 -21.13 -2.14 7.96
CA ASN A 329 -21.66 -0.78 8.04
C ASN A 329 -21.30 -0.17 9.40
N GLU A 330 -21.68 1.06 9.66
CA GLU A 330 -21.37 1.79 10.88
C GLU A 330 -21.78 1.07 12.17
N ASN A 331 -22.79 0.21 12.13
CA ASN A 331 -23.30 -0.54 13.28
C ASN A 331 -22.67 -1.94 13.40
N THR A 332 -21.98 -2.44 12.40
CA THR A 332 -21.51 -3.84 12.33
C THR A 332 -19.99 -4.00 12.31
N ILE A 333 -19.20 -2.93 12.28
CA ILE A 333 -17.72 -3.01 12.30
C ILE A 333 -17.25 -3.78 13.54
N GLY A 334 -17.85 -3.54 14.71
CA GLY A 334 -17.51 -4.28 15.92
C GLY A 334 -17.78 -5.79 15.81
N ASN A 335 -18.86 -6.18 15.11
CA ASN A 335 -19.15 -7.58 14.84
C ASN A 335 -18.13 -8.22 13.92
N HIS A 336 -17.62 -7.47 12.92
CA HIS A 336 -16.55 -7.91 12.05
C HIS A 336 -15.26 -8.20 12.83
N LEU A 337 -14.86 -7.30 13.73
CA LEU A 337 -13.69 -7.52 14.61
C LEU A 337 -13.89 -8.77 15.49
N LYS A 338 -15.07 -8.93 16.10
CA LYS A 338 -15.37 -10.10 16.93
C LYS A 338 -15.32 -11.40 16.13
N ALA A 339 -15.88 -11.40 14.93
CA ALA A 339 -15.86 -12.56 14.03
C ALA A 339 -14.44 -12.90 13.57
N TRP A 340 -13.62 -11.88 13.26
CA TRP A 340 -12.22 -12.06 12.91
C TRP A 340 -11.43 -12.68 14.06
N LEU A 341 -11.59 -12.18 15.29
CA LEU A 341 -10.97 -12.75 16.49
C LEU A 341 -11.39 -14.22 16.72
N ALA A 342 -12.69 -14.51 16.57
CA ALA A 342 -13.19 -15.88 16.70
C ALA A 342 -12.58 -16.82 15.65
N GLN A 343 -12.40 -16.33 14.44
CA GLN A 343 -11.75 -17.09 13.37
C GLN A 343 -10.26 -17.38 13.67
N GLN A 344 -9.55 -16.46 14.35
CA GLN A 344 -8.15 -16.64 14.70
C GLN A 344 -7.94 -17.51 15.93
N PHE A 345 -8.74 -17.30 16.98
CA PHE A 345 -8.46 -17.77 18.34
C PHE A 345 -9.59 -18.61 18.96
N GLY A 346 -10.69 -18.78 18.23
CA GLY A 346 -11.91 -19.42 18.76
C GLY A 346 -12.78 -18.48 19.61
N ASP A 347 -14.03 -18.86 19.80
CA ASP A 347 -15.07 -18.00 20.41
C ASP A 347 -14.75 -17.59 21.86
N ILE A 348 -14.19 -18.50 22.65
CA ILE A 348 -13.89 -18.24 24.07
C ILE A 348 -12.81 -17.15 24.21
N VAL A 349 -11.74 -17.27 23.45
CA VAL A 349 -10.64 -16.28 23.46
C VAL A 349 -11.09 -14.98 22.83
N ALA A 350 -11.82 -15.03 21.73
CA ALA A 350 -12.38 -13.85 21.07
C ALA A 350 -13.27 -13.02 22.00
N ALA A 351 -14.10 -13.67 22.81
CA ALA A 351 -14.96 -12.96 23.77
C ALA A 351 -14.15 -12.17 24.81
N LYS A 352 -12.97 -12.67 25.20
CA LYS A 352 -12.06 -11.99 26.13
C LYS A 352 -11.24 -10.88 25.47
N LEU A 353 -10.75 -11.11 24.23
CA LEU A 353 -9.89 -10.15 23.52
C LEU A 353 -10.69 -8.99 22.91
N TYR A 354 -11.95 -9.21 22.56
CA TYR A 354 -12.75 -8.20 21.86
C TYR A 354 -12.88 -6.87 22.62
N PRO A 355 -13.18 -6.84 23.91
CA PRO A 355 -13.23 -5.58 24.67
C PRO A 355 -11.90 -4.83 24.66
N ALA A 356 -10.79 -5.54 24.85
CA ALA A 356 -9.45 -4.96 24.86
C ALA A 356 -9.07 -4.36 23.48
N MET A 357 -9.27 -5.11 22.39
CA MET A 357 -8.99 -4.60 21.06
C MET A 357 -9.91 -3.43 20.66
N ARG A 358 -11.17 -3.49 21.04
CA ARG A 358 -12.10 -2.38 20.83
C ARG A 358 -11.64 -1.12 21.55
N GLN A 359 -11.20 -1.25 22.81
CA GLN A 359 -10.69 -0.13 23.60
C GLN A 359 -9.38 0.40 23.01
N PHE A 360 -8.47 -0.48 22.57
CA PHE A 360 -7.24 -0.09 21.90
C PHE A 360 -7.53 0.79 20.66
N TYR A 361 -8.39 0.33 19.75
CA TYR A 361 -8.75 1.10 18.57
C TYR A 361 -9.51 2.39 18.91
N HIS A 362 -10.32 2.39 19.97
CA HIS A 362 -10.98 3.61 20.46
C HIS A 362 -9.94 4.65 20.90
N LEU A 363 -8.96 4.28 21.68
CA LEU A 363 -7.88 5.16 22.12
C LEU A 363 -7.03 5.65 20.95
N CYS A 364 -6.70 4.78 19.99
CA CYS A 364 -6.02 5.16 18.76
C CYS A 364 -6.84 6.17 17.93
N GLY A 365 -8.17 6.07 17.96
CA GLY A 365 -9.06 7.03 17.29
C GLY A 365 -9.12 8.40 17.96
N ILE A 366 -9.01 8.43 19.29
CA ILE A 366 -8.94 9.68 20.06
C ILE A 366 -7.60 10.38 19.79
N ARG A 367 -6.52 9.62 19.92
CA ARG A 367 -5.16 10.10 19.63
C ARG A 367 -4.26 8.94 19.25
N ARG A 368 -3.65 9.01 18.07
CA ARG A 368 -2.73 7.97 17.63
C ARG A 368 -1.47 7.92 18.49
N PRO A 369 -0.99 6.74 18.87
CA PRO A 369 0.27 6.57 19.61
C PRO A 369 1.46 7.25 18.93
N GLU A 370 1.52 7.28 17.61
CA GLU A 370 2.57 7.93 16.83
C GLU A 370 2.65 9.44 17.11
N PHE A 371 1.49 10.09 17.33
CA PHE A 371 1.41 11.52 17.68
C PHE A 371 1.68 11.81 19.16
N MET A 372 1.72 10.79 20.00
CA MET A 372 2.19 10.88 21.38
C MET A 372 3.70 10.67 21.53
N GLY A 373 4.37 10.31 20.46
CA GLY A 373 5.72 9.81 20.42
C GLY A 373 6.80 10.65 21.10
N TRP A 374 8.03 10.25 20.92
CA TRP A 374 9.22 10.84 21.54
C TRP A 374 9.34 12.36 21.38
N SER A 375 8.74 12.97 20.40
CA SER A 375 8.67 14.43 20.27
C SER A 375 7.84 15.10 21.36
N GLN A 376 6.96 14.38 22.03
CA GLN A 376 6.16 14.84 23.16
C GLN A 376 6.95 14.79 24.48
N VAL A 377 7.89 13.88 24.58
CA VAL A 377 8.69 13.63 25.79
C VAL A 377 10.15 14.06 25.61
N GLU A 378 10.57 14.46 24.43
CA GLU A 378 11.93 14.94 24.17
C GLU A 378 12.09 16.36 24.68
N LEU A 379 12.81 16.52 25.75
CA LEU A 379 13.05 17.81 26.40
C LEU A 379 14.26 18.56 25.83
N ASP A 380 15.12 17.88 25.08
CA ASP A 380 16.32 18.50 24.51
C ASP A 380 16.00 19.27 23.23
N LYS A 381 15.74 20.56 23.39
CA LYS A 381 15.47 21.48 22.27
C LYS A 381 16.64 21.58 21.27
N LYS A 382 17.85 21.16 21.63
CA LYS A 382 19.01 21.17 20.72
C LYS A 382 18.88 20.13 19.61
N LYS A 383 18.11 19.06 19.82
CA LYS A 383 17.79 18.06 18.78
C LYS A 383 16.91 18.64 17.67
N TYR A 384 16.22 19.75 17.95
CA TYR A 384 15.32 20.41 16.99
C TYR A 384 15.66 21.89 16.79
N PRO A 385 16.89 22.21 16.33
CA PRO A 385 17.40 23.59 16.33
C PRO A 385 16.63 24.53 15.39
N ARG A 386 15.82 24.00 14.49
CA ARG A 386 15.03 24.80 13.51
C ARG A 386 13.58 25.04 13.94
N GLY A 387 13.22 24.76 15.18
CA GLY A 387 11.86 24.94 15.67
C GLY A 387 10.81 24.03 15.01
N LEU A 388 11.26 23.00 14.27
CA LEU A 388 10.40 22.01 13.60
C LEU A 388 10.06 20.82 14.50
N SER A 389 10.22 21.00 15.83
CA SER A 389 9.81 19.95 16.76
C SER A 389 8.32 19.72 16.64
N PRO A 390 7.85 18.50 16.39
CA PRO A 390 6.44 18.13 16.44
C PRO A 390 5.76 18.46 17.78
N MET A 391 6.53 18.64 18.84
CA MET A 391 6.03 19.10 20.15
C MET A 391 5.16 20.34 20.06
N GLN A 392 5.44 21.28 19.16
CA GLN A 392 4.65 22.51 19.01
C GLN A 392 3.24 22.24 18.47
N ASN A 393 3.07 21.17 17.70
CA ASN A 393 1.80 20.83 17.04
C ASN A 393 0.99 19.77 17.80
N THR A 394 1.59 19.07 18.74
CA THR A 394 0.99 17.93 19.42
C THR A 394 1.03 18.05 20.94
N GLN A 395 1.14 19.28 21.45
CA GLN A 395 1.19 19.54 22.87
C GLN A 395 -0.10 19.08 23.55
N PHE A 396 0.03 18.34 24.64
CA PHE A 396 -1.13 18.00 25.48
C PHE A 396 -1.66 19.26 26.15
N ALA A 397 -2.97 19.40 26.14
CA ALA A 397 -3.66 20.55 26.73
C ALA A 397 -3.84 20.33 28.25
N ALA A 398 -2.74 20.26 28.97
CA ALA A 398 -2.75 20.02 30.43
C ALA A 398 -3.59 21.05 31.19
N ASP A 399 -3.58 22.29 30.73
CA ASP A 399 -4.32 23.40 31.37
C ASP A 399 -5.84 23.27 31.22
N GLN A 400 -6.32 22.61 30.16
CA GLN A 400 -7.75 22.48 29.87
C GLN A 400 -8.34 21.17 30.30
N PHE A 401 -7.57 20.08 30.26
CA PHE A 401 -8.04 18.71 30.45
C PHE A 401 -7.33 17.96 31.58
N GLY A 402 -6.56 18.66 32.40
CA GLY A 402 -5.71 18.06 33.41
C GLY A 402 -4.51 17.32 32.82
N ASN A 403 -4.03 16.30 33.52
CA ASN A 403 -2.91 15.51 33.02
C ASN A 403 -3.37 14.50 31.97
N GLU A 404 -3.50 14.94 30.72
CA GLU A 404 -3.94 14.13 29.60
C GLU A 404 -3.01 12.94 29.36
N LEU A 405 -1.69 13.12 29.50
CA LEU A 405 -0.71 12.04 29.33
C LEU A 405 -0.91 10.94 30.39
N GLU A 406 -1.11 11.30 31.65
CA GLU A 406 -1.35 10.34 32.73
C GLU A 406 -2.65 9.57 32.52
N ARG A 407 -3.71 10.27 32.09
CA ARG A 407 -4.97 9.63 31.73
C ARG A 407 -4.77 8.61 30.61
N TYR A 408 -4.04 8.95 29.54
CA TYR A 408 -3.74 8.02 28.45
C TYR A 408 -2.94 6.80 28.93
N ILE A 409 -1.94 7.01 29.78
CA ILE A 409 -1.18 5.90 30.38
C ILE A 409 -2.14 4.96 31.13
N ASN A 410 -3.00 5.51 31.96
CA ASN A 410 -3.97 4.72 32.73
C ASN A 410 -4.97 3.98 31.81
N ASP A 411 -5.52 4.64 30.81
CA ASP A 411 -6.44 4.05 29.84
C ASP A 411 -5.81 2.87 29.08
N TYR A 412 -4.51 2.97 28.71
CA TYR A 412 -3.78 1.87 28.09
C TYR A 412 -3.38 0.77 29.08
N GLU A 413 -3.11 1.11 30.35
CA GLU A 413 -2.87 0.11 31.40
C GLU A 413 -4.10 -0.77 31.64
N GLU A 414 -5.31 -0.23 31.58
CA GLU A 414 -6.56 -0.99 31.72
C GLU A 414 -6.74 -2.07 30.65
N ILE A 415 -6.11 -1.91 29.46
CA ILE A 415 -6.20 -2.91 28.40
C ILE A 415 -5.34 -4.14 28.69
N LYS A 416 -4.34 -4.03 29.55
CA LYS A 416 -3.42 -5.12 29.88
C LYS A 416 -4.03 -6.21 30.77
N THR A 417 -5.09 -5.91 31.47
CA THR A 417 -5.74 -6.84 32.41
C THR A 417 -6.77 -7.73 31.70
#